data_04182892c59c1ba70420b7b68f82070a
#
_entry.id   04182892c59c1ba70420b7b68f82070a
#
_cell.length_a   1.000
_cell.length_b   1.000
_cell.length_c   1.000
_cell.angle_alpha   90.00
_cell.angle_beta   90.00
_cell.angle_gamma   90.00
#
_symmetry.space_group_name_H-M   'P 1'
#
loop_
_entity.id
_entity.type
_entity.pdbx_description
1 polymer ?
#
loop_
_entity_poly.entity_id
_entity_poly.type
_entity_poly.pdbx_seq_one_letter_code
_entity_poly.pdbx_strand_id
1 'polypeptide(L)'
;MKKLLLISFLVGSVFTSYAQSMYTIIQGGGNLGFANEGYKGSFSGYSAHFIIGRNYNDKAYLGLGLGNERFKGDYQTNDPHDNNQREYTYDQNMFPIFVDGRLPFGEFTPTSKIGLLANVGYAPSLSAQYDKGFLFKGGFFYLQDNPGKVDWTISAAYGYQQLTKNVHARKDFQHQHFNVTFGLVFK
;
A
#
# COMPACT_ATOMS: atom_id res chain seq x y z
N MET A 1 27.79 -13.26 -11.77
CA MET A 1 28.01 -13.84 -10.44
C MET A 1 28.55 -12.83 -9.42
N LYS A 2 29.62 -12.05 -9.68
CA LYS A 2 30.18 -11.07 -8.72
C LYS A 2 29.19 -9.99 -8.26
N LYS A 3 28.33 -9.49 -9.14
CA LYS A 3 27.29 -8.47 -8.79
C LYS A 3 26.18 -9.03 -7.88
N LEU A 4 25.83 -10.31 -8.04
CA LEU A 4 24.86 -11.00 -7.17
C LEU A 4 25.41 -11.22 -5.76
N LEU A 5 26.70 -11.57 -5.65
CA LEU A 5 27.39 -11.70 -4.36
C LEU A 5 27.49 -10.36 -3.62
N LEU A 6 27.73 -9.27 -4.33
CA LEU A 6 27.80 -7.92 -3.75
C LEU A 6 26.42 -7.47 -3.22
N ILE A 7 25.35 -7.76 -3.95
CA ILE A 7 23.96 -7.48 -3.52
C ILE A 7 23.62 -8.34 -2.31
N SER A 8 23.96 -9.62 -2.30
CA SER A 8 23.73 -10.53 -1.15
C SER A 8 24.50 -10.07 0.09
N PHE A 9 25.73 -9.57 -0.09
CA PHE A 9 26.54 -9.05 1.02
C PHE A 9 26.00 -7.72 1.54
N LEU A 10 25.54 -6.83 0.67
CA LEU A 10 24.88 -5.57 1.04
C LEU A 10 23.56 -5.83 1.79
N VAL A 11 22.74 -6.76 1.30
CA VAL A 11 21.51 -7.19 1.97
C VAL A 11 21.83 -7.85 3.32
N GLY A 12 22.87 -8.71 3.37
CA GLY A 12 23.30 -9.38 4.61
C GLY A 12 23.83 -8.43 5.68
N SER A 13 24.55 -7.36 5.29
CA SER A 13 25.11 -6.38 6.25
C SER A 13 24.05 -5.50 6.92
N VAL A 14 22.89 -5.32 6.31
CA VAL A 14 21.75 -4.61 6.92
C VAL A 14 21.15 -5.40 8.09
N PHE A 15 21.39 -6.71 8.16
CA PHE A 15 20.85 -7.58 9.20
C PHE A 15 21.71 -7.70 10.48
N THR A 16 22.89 -7.13 10.53
CA THR A 16 23.86 -7.37 11.63
C THR A 16 23.99 -6.23 12.65
N SER A 17 23.14 -5.21 12.64
CA SER A 17 23.27 -4.07 13.56
C SER A 17 22.20 -4.02 14.65
N TYR A 18 22.64 -4.23 15.90
CA TYR A 18 22.12 -3.77 17.20
C TYR A 18 20.61 -3.79 17.47
N ALA A 19 20.23 -4.33 18.63
CA ALA A 19 19.00 -4.11 19.46
C ALA A 19 17.72 -3.58 18.77
N GLN A 20 17.48 -3.96 17.53
CA GLN A 20 16.32 -3.57 16.76
C GLN A 20 15.22 -4.59 17.01
N SER A 21 14.12 -4.15 17.60
CA SER A 21 12.97 -5.02 17.77
C SER A 21 12.30 -5.28 16.42
N MET A 22 11.97 -6.52 16.15
CA MET A 22 11.07 -6.88 15.04
C MET A 22 9.65 -6.46 15.41
N TYR A 23 8.89 -6.07 14.40
CA TYR A 23 7.46 -5.85 14.54
C TYR A 23 6.69 -6.54 13.42
N THR A 24 5.45 -6.83 13.70
CA THR A 24 4.48 -7.33 12.72
C THR A 24 3.24 -6.47 12.77
N ILE A 25 2.70 -6.08 11.60
CA ILE A 25 1.42 -5.37 11.51
C ILE A 25 0.44 -6.22 10.72
N ILE A 26 -0.76 -6.38 11.27
CA ILE A 26 -1.94 -6.87 10.55
C ILE A 26 -2.89 -5.70 10.45
N GLN A 27 -3.17 -5.23 9.24
CA GLN A 27 -4.03 -4.08 9.04
C GLN A 27 -5.07 -4.33 7.95
N GLY A 28 -6.23 -3.68 8.10
CA GLY A 28 -7.29 -3.68 7.11
C GLY A 28 -7.93 -2.30 7.00
N GLY A 29 -8.52 -2.02 5.84
CA GLY A 29 -9.15 -0.72 5.63
C GLY A 29 -9.89 -0.59 4.32
N GLY A 30 -10.32 0.64 4.03
CA GLY A 30 -11.04 1.02 2.82
C GLY A 30 -10.19 1.86 1.89
N ASN A 31 -10.43 1.67 0.59
CA ASN A 31 -9.92 2.49 -0.50
C ASN A 31 -11.09 3.26 -1.09
N LEU A 32 -11.03 4.58 -1.07
CA LEU A 32 -12.02 5.48 -1.65
C LEU A 32 -11.42 6.10 -2.91
N GLY A 33 -11.83 5.60 -4.07
CA GLY A 33 -11.37 6.11 -5.36
C GLY A 33 -11.95 7.47 -5.68
N PHE A 34 -11.18 8.35 -6.31
CA PHE A 34 -11.66 9.66 -6.72
C PHE A 34 -11.24 10.05 -8.15
N ALA A 35 -10.22 9.41 -8.72
CA ALA A 35 -9.81 9.68 -10.10
C ALA A 35 -9.20 8.48 -10.79
N ASN A 36 -9.37 8.44 -12.13
CA ASN A 36 -8.65 7.57 -13.06
C ASN A 36 -8.23 8.43 -14.25
N GLU A 37 -6.93 8.56 -14.49
CA GLU A 37 -6.44 9.37 -15.60
C GLU A 37 -6.92 8.80 -16.95
N GLY A 38 -7.57 9.65 -17.75
CA GLY A 38 -8.09 9.29 -19.07
C GLY A 38 -9.46 8.59 -19.08
N TYR A 39 -10.11 8.45 -17.91
CA TYR A 39 -11.42 7.81 -17.76
C TYR A 39 -12.31 8.57 -16.79
N LYS A 40 -13.62 8.55 -17.05
CA LYS A 40 -14.63 8.99 -16.07
C LYS A 40 -14.95 7.81 -15.15
N GLY A 41 -15.03 8.06 -13.85
CA GLY A 41 -15.31 7.06 -12.83
C GLY A 41 -14.12 6.79 -11.94
N SER A 42 -14.39 6.13 -10.82
CA SER A 42 -13.39 5.80 -9.81
C SER A 42 -13.70 4.45 -9.18
N PHE A 43 -12.68 3.79 -8.64
CA PHE A 43 -12.83 2.46 -8.06
C PHE A 43 -12.62 2.53 -6.56
N SER A 44 -13.57 2.03 -5.81
CA SER A 44 -13.47 1.93 -4.35
C SER A 44 -13.38 0.46 -3.95
N GLY A 45 -12.91 0.21 -2.72
CA GLY A 45 -12.80 -1.16 -2.27
C GLY A 45 -12.18 -1.29 -0.89
N TYR A 46 -11.57 -2.42 -0.63
CA TYR A 46 -10.94 -2.71 0.65
C TYR A 46 -9.49 -3.16 0.47
N SER A 47 -8.74 -3.08 1.55
CA SER A 47 -7.38 -3.60 1.64
C SER A 47 -7.18 -4.39 2.94
N ALA A 48 -6.40 -5.46 2.86
CA ALA A 48 -5.92 -6.21 4.01
C ALA A 48 -4.44 -6.52 3.79
N HIS A 49 -3.59 -6.16 4.76
CA HIS A 49 -2.14 -6.28 4.64
C HIS A 49 -1.54 -6.95 5.86
N PHE A 50 -0.49 -7.71 5.62
CA PHE A 50 0.43 -8.24 6.59
C PHE A 50 1.80 -7.64 6.33
N ILE A 51 2.40 -7.03 7.34
CA ILE A 51 3.70 -6.36 7.24
C ILE A 51 4.60 -6.92 8.34
N ILE A 52 5.82 -7.28 7.98
CA ILE A 52 6.87 -7.65 8.92
C ILE A 52 8.07 -6.74 8.70
N GLY A 53 8.66 -6.24 9.79
CA GLY A 53 9.75 -5.28 9.67
C GLY A 53 10.57 -5.09 10.93
N ARG A 54 11.40 -4.07 10.89
CA ARG A 54 12.28 -3.66 11.97
C ARG A 54 11.96 -2.26 12.44
N ASN A 55 11.96 -2.10 13.75
CA ASN A 55 11.87 -0.82 14.42
C ASN A 55 13.28 -0.34 14.76
N TYR A 56 13.63 0.83 14.29
CA TYR A 56 14.92 1.49 14.48
C TYR A 56 14.82 2.49 15.64
N ASN A 57 14.77 1.98 16.86
CA ASN A 57 14.71 2.79 18.09
C ASN A 57 13.57 3.82 18.10
N ASP A 58 12.43 3.44 17.59
CA ASP A 58 11.23 4.29 17.47
C ASP A 58 11.39 5.54 16.60
N LYS A 59 12.53 5.68 15.90
CA LYS A 59 12.79 6.78 14.97
C LYS A 59 12.36 6.47 13.55
N ALA A 60 12.35 5.18 13.19
CA ALA A 60 11.90 4.71 11.89
C ALA A 60 11.43 3.26 11.97
N TYR A 61 10.46 2.92 11.17
CA TYR A 61 9.98 1.56 10.96
C TYR A 61 10.14 1.23 9.48
N LEU A 62 10.76 0.11 9.17
CA LEU A 62 10.93 -0.35 7.79
C LEU A 62 10.53 -1.81 7.70
N GLY A 63 9.60 -2.13 6.80
CA GLY A 63 9.06 -3.47 6.65
C GLY A 63 8.80 -3.87 5.21
N LEU A 64 8.54 -5.16 5.06
CA LEU A 64 8.01 -5.74 3.83
C LEU A 64 6.56 -6.13 4.09
N GLY A 65 5.68 -5.69 3.23
CA GLY A 65 4.26 -5.97 3.28
C GLY A 65 3.80 -6.81 2.10
N LEU A 66 2.80 -7.61 2.36
CA LEU A 66 2.01 -8.30 1.35
C LEU A 66 0.53 -8.23 1.74
N GLY A 67 -0.35 -8.36 0.78
CA GLY A 67 -1.77 -8.30 1.11
C GLY A 67 -2.70 -8.60 -0.05
N ASN A 68 -3.96 -8.30 0.19
CA ASN A 68 -5.00 -8.36 -0.81
C ASN A 68 -5.75 -7.02 -0.83
N GLU A 69 -5.91 -6.47 -2.01
CA GLU A 69 -6.73 -5.29 -2.25
C GLU A 69 -7.76 -5.62 -3.32
N ARG A 70 -8.96 -5.08 -3.19
CA ARG A 70 -9.98 -5.17 -4.23
C ARG A 70 -10.40 -3.76 -4.62
N PHE A 71 -10.56 -3.56 -5.92
CA PHE A 71 -11.09 -2.33 -6.50
C PHE A 71 -12.30 -2.65 -7.36
N LYS A 72 -13.39 -1.94 -7.12
CA LYS A 72 -14.63 -2.07 -7.87
C LYS A 72 -15.21 -0.70 -8.16
N GLY A 73 -15.72 -0.52 -9.37
CA GLY A 73 -16.45 0.69 -9.78
C GLY A 73 -16.72 0.70 -11.28
N ASP A 74 -17.56 1.62 -11.69
CA ASP A 74 -17.93 1.79 -13.08
C ASP A 74 -17.08 2.90 -13.71
N TYR A 75 -16.79 2.74 -14.99
CA TYR A 75 -16.00 3.70 -15.75
C TYR A 75 -16.49 3.86 -17.19
N GLN A 76 -16.21 5.02 -17.75
CA GLN A 76 -16.45 5.35 -19.16
C GLN A 76 -15.17 5.89 -19.77
N THR A 77 -14.98 5.67 -21.07
CA THR A 77 -13.89 6.32 -21.82
C THR A 77 -14.12 7.83 -21.84
N ASN A 78 -13.04 8.59 -21.67
CA ASN A 78 -13.11 10.05 -21.74
C ASN A 78 -12.71 10.55 -23.15
N ASP A 79 -13.06 9.80 -24.19
CA ASP A 79 -12.81 10.19 -25.58
C ASP A 79 -13.97 11.08 -26.06
N PRO A 80 -13.72 12.37 -26.39
CA PRO A 80 -14.75 13.28 -26.88
C PRO A 80 -15.29 12.88 -28.25
N HIS A 81 -14.61 12.00 -28.98
CA HIS A 81 -15.03 11.52 -30.31
C HIS A 81 -15.80 10.18 -30.23
N ASP A 82 -15.87 9.55 -29.06
CA ASP A 82 -16.68 8.35 -28.87
C ASP A 82 -18.13 8.71 -28.57
N ASN A 83 -18.94 8.70 -29.62
CA ASN A 83 -20.40 8.96 -29.54
C ASN A 83 -21.16 7.85 -28.81
N ASN A 84 -20.51 6.75 -28.44
CA ASN A 84 -21.12 5.58 -27.81
C ASN A 84 -20.43 5.27 -26.47
N GLN A 85 -20.49 6.24 -25.55
CA GLN A 85 -19.90 6.13 -24.20
C GLN A 85 -20.61 5.03 -23.42
N ARG A 86 -20.16 3.78 -23.61
CA ARG A 86 -20.65 2.65 -22.82
C ARG A 86 -20.03 2.69 -21.43
N GLU A 87 -20.83 2.38 -20.45
CA GLU A 87 -20.38 2.17 -19.09
C GLU A 87 -19.87 0.74 -18.93
N TYR A 88 -18.71 0.60 -18.33
CA TYR A 88 -18.05 -0.67 -18.07
C TYR A 88 -17.75 -0.78 -16.58
N THR A 89 -17.82 -1.99 -16.04
CA THR A 89 -17.50 -2.26 -14.64
C THR A 89 -16.10 -2.83 -14.53
N TYR A 90 -15.29 -2.25 -13.65
CA TYR A 90 -14.04 -2.82 -13.18
C TYR A 90 -14.29 -3.52 -11.84
N ASP A 91 -13.90 -4.78 -11.71
CA ASP A 91 -13.99 -5.56 -10.47
C ASP A 91 -12.83 -6.56 -10.43
N GLN A 92 -11.70 -6.17 -9.83
CA GLN A 92 -10.49 -6.98 -9.78
C GLN A 92 -9.85 -6.95 -8.40
N ASN A 93 -9.19 -8.06 -8.07
CA ASN A 93 -8.31 -8.15 -6.92
C ASN A 93 -6.88 -7.77 -7.32
N MET A 94 -6.10 -7.37 -6.33
CA MET A 94 -4.66 -7.14 -6.42
C MET A 94 -3.95 -7.84 -5.27
N PHE A 95 -2.78 -8.37 -5.52
CA PHE A 95 -1.92 -8.94 -4.48
C PHE A 95 -0.62 -8.16 -4.39
N PRO A 96 -0.62 -6.99 -3.73
CA PRO A 96 0.56 -6.15 -3.63
C PRO A 96 1.63 -6.79 -2.75
N ILE A 97 2.88 -6.65 -3.19
CA ILE A 97 4.10 -6.84 -2.41
C ILE A 97 4.78 -5.49 -2.36
N PHE A 98 5.04 -4.96 -1.17
CA PHE A 98 5.51 -3.59 -1.01
C PHE A 98 6.50 -3.42 0.15
N VAL A 99 7.29 -2.37 0.08
CA VAL A 99 8.08 -1.85 1.19
C VAL A 99 7.21 -0.85 1.95
N ASP A 100 7.12 -1.01 3.27
CA ASP A 100 6.44 -0.10 4.20
C ASP A 100 7.50 0.70 4.95
N GLY A 101 7.43 2.01 4.87
CA GLY A 101 8.27 2.94 5.59
C GLY A 101 7.42 3.85 6.47
N ARG A 102 7.76 3.94 7.77
CA ARG A 102 7.09 4.84 8.71
C ARG A 102 8.12 5.65 9.48
N LEU A 103 7.96 6.97 9.47
CA LEU A 103 8.84 7.93 10.12
C LEU A 103 8.05 8.75 11.14
N PRO A 104 8.11 8.39 12.45
CA PRO A 104 7.57 9.23 13.51
C PRO A 104 8.27 10.59 13.50
N PHE A 105 7.50 11.66 13.64
CA PHE A 105 8.04 13.02 13.75
C PHE A 105 7.49 13.77 14.96
N GLY A 106 6.49 13.23 15.65
CA GLY A 106 5.89 13.85 16.82
C GLY A 106 5.20 12.85 17.73
N GLU A 107 5.03 13.27 18.97
CA GLU A 107 4.29 12.57 20.01
C GLU A 107 3.04 13.40 20.33
N PHE A 108 1.88 12.81 20.25
CA PHE A 108 0.63 13.48 20.63
C PHE A 108 0.36 13.30 22.13
N THR A 109 0.74 12.15 22.66
CA THR A 109 0.76 11.83 24.09
C THR A 109 2.06 11.05 24.39
N PRO A 110 2.46 10.87 25.66
CA PRO A 110 3.64 10.06 26.01
C PRO A 110 3.59 8.61 25.49
N THR A 111 2.40 8.13 25.11
CA THR A 111 2.17 6.77 24.62
C THR A 111 1.70 6.74 23.18
N SER A 112 1.80 7.85 22.44
CA SER A 112 1.33 7.85 21.04
C SER A 112 2.29 8.61 20.14
N LYS A 113 2.46 8.11 18.92
CA LYS A 113 3.32 8.67 17.89
C LYS A 113 2.52 9.00 16.65
N ILE A 114 2.84 10.12 16.04
CA ILE A 114 2.33 10.48 14.70
C ILE A 114 3.52 10.59 13.76
N GLY A 115 3.32 10.22 12.50
CA GLY A 115 4.41 10.20 11.55
C GLY A 115 3.96 10.11 10.10
N LEU A 116 4.96 10.12 9.22
CA LEU A 116 4.78 9.92 7.79
C LEU A 116 4.79 8.42 7.46
N LEU A 117 3.92 8.03 6.53
CA LEU A 117 3.82 6.69 5.96
C LEU A 117 4.14 6.76 4.46
N ALA A 118 4.95 5.82 3.98
CA ALA A 118 5.16 5.60 2.57
C ALA A 118 5.19 4.10 2.26
N ASN A 119 4.42 3.69 1.25
CA ASN A 119 4.44 2.33 0.70
C ASN A 119 4.78 2.40 -0.78
N VAL A 120 5.70 1.57 -1.23
CA VAL A 120 6.08 1.42 -2.64
C VAL A 120 6.17 -0.05 -2.98
N GLY A 121 5.51 -0.46 -4.06
CA GLY A 121 5.49 -1.86 -4.41
C GLY A 121 4.94 -2.18 -5.78
N TYR A 122 4.70 -3.46 -5.96
CA TYR A 122 4.18 -4.02 -7.19
C TYR A 122 3.22 -5.17 -6.89
N ALA A 123 2.11 -5.24 -7.60
CA ALA A 123 1.21 -6.38 -7.57
C ALA A 123 1.43 -7.25 -8.81
N PRO A 124 1.85 -8.51 -8.67
CA PRO A 124 1.95 -9.44 -9.78
C PRO A 124 0.57 -9.97 -10.20
N SER A 125 0.40 -10.33 -11.46
CA SER A 125 -0.79 -11.05 -11.94
C SER A 125 -0.70 -12.51 -11.56
N LEU A 126 -1.37 -12.90 -10.48
CA LEU A 126 -1.35 -14.28 -9.98
C LEU A 126 -2.33 -15.19 -10.73
N SER A 127 -3.45 -14.65 -11.19
CA SER A 127 -4.48 -15.35 -11.94
C SER A 127 -5.36 -14.40 -12.74
N ALA A 128 -6.35 -14.94 -13.44
CA ALA A 128 -7.30 -14.12 -14.21
C ALA A 128 -8.10 -13.12 -13.37
N GLN A 129 -8.27 -13.33 -12.07
CA GLN A 129 -8.99 -12.45 -11.16
C GLN A 129 -8.07 -11.41 -10.47
N TYR A 130 -6.75 -11.50 -10.67
CA TYR A 130 -5.78 -10.58 -10.10
C TYR A 130 -5.18 -9.69 -11.16
N ASP A 131 -5.33 -8.40 -10.97
CA ASP A 131 -4.66 -7.39 -11.81
C ASP A 131 -3.21 -7.19 -11.35
N LYS A 132 -2.43 -6.52 -12.17
CA LYS A 132 -1.01 -6.21 -11.91
C LYS A 132 -0.76 -4.72 -12.03
N GLY A 133 0.30 -4.25 -11.37
CA GLY A 133 0.76 -2.89 -11.55
C GLY A 133 1.53 -2.35 -10.37
N PHE A 134 2.13 -1.19 -10.58
CA PHE A 134 2.83 -0.46 -9.54
C PHE A 134 1.85 0.17 -8.57
N LEU A 135 2.26 0.23 -7.31
CA LEU A 135 1.56 0.95 -6.26
C LEU A 135 2.49 1.91 -5.54
N PHE A 136 1.93 3.03 -5.18
CA PHE A 136 2.53 3.99 -4.25
C PHE A 136 1.44 4.49 -3.30
N LYS A 137 1.75 4.55 -2.00
CA LYS A 137 0.90 5.21 -1.00
C LYS A 137 1.76 6.13 -0.16
N GLY A 138 1.28 7.34 0.09
CA GLY A 138 1.96 8.32 0.92
C GLY A 138 0.96 9.04 1.82
N GLY A 139 1.28 9.19 3.10
CA GLY A 139 0.34 9.79 4.05
C GLY A 139 0.87 9.83 5.46
N PHE A 140 -0.07 9.72 6.40
CA PHE A 140 0.22 9.83 7.82
C PHE A 140 -0.25 8.58 8.55
N PHE A 141 0.42 8.28 9.66
CA PHE A 141 -0.02 7.27 10.60
C PHE A 141 -0.04 7.83 12.02
N TYR A 142 -0.91 7.25 12.82
CA TYR A 142 -0.96 7.35 14.26
C TYR A 142 -0.70 5.97 14.85
N LEU A 143 0.20 5.87 15.82
CA LEU A 143 0.51 4.65 16.54
C LEU A 143 0.29 4.89 18.02
N GLN A 144 -0.52 4.06 18.65
CA GLN A 144 -0.74 4.05 20.10
C GLN A 144 0.07 2.91 20.71
N ASP A 145 1.05 3.25 21.52
CA ASP A 145 1.79 2.32 22.34
C ASP A 145 0.96 1.90 23.56
N ASN A 146 0.77 0.62 23.75
CA ASN A 146 0.10 0.06 24.91
C ASN A 146 1.13 -0.59 25.85
N PRO A 147 0.85 -0.70 27.16
CA PRO A 147 1.73 -1.38 28.13
C PRO A 147 1.89 -2.89 27.89
N GLY A 148 1.47 -3.42 26.77
CA GLY A 148 1.51 -4.84 26.42
C GLY A 148 2.35 -5.11 25.19
N LYS A 149 2.15 -6.29 24.58
CA LYS A 149 2.84 -6.72 23.36
C LYS A 149 2.12 -6.28 22.08
N VAL A 150 0.95 -5.68 22.20
CA VAL A 150 0.10 -5.31 21.06
C VAL A 150 -0.27 -3.84 21.14
N ASP A 151 0.16 -3.10 20.14
CA ASP A 151 -0.21 -1.73 19.89
C ASP A 151 -1.27 -1.67 18.80
N TRP A 152 -1.82 -0.49 18.55
CA TRP A 152 -2.69 -0.28 17.42
C TRP A 152 -2.28 0.95 16.62
N THR A 153 -2.59 0.94 15.34
CA THR A 153 -2.26 2.02 14.42
C THR A 153 -3.45 2.36 13.53
N ILE A 154 -3.59 3.63 13.23
CA ILE A 154 -4.49 4.12 12.17
C ILE A 154 -3.64 4.85 11.16
N SER A 155 -3.90 4.64 9.88
CA SER A 155 -3.24 5.42 8.83
C SER A 155 -4.22 5.93 7.79
N ALA A 156 -3.90 7.11 7.25
CA ALA A 156 -4.61 7.74 6.16
C ALA A 156 -3.60 8.15 5.09
N ALA A 157 -3.77 7.68 3.86
CA ALA A 157 -2.81 7.87 2.79
C ALA A 157 -3.50 8.16 1.45
N TYR A 158 -2.87 9.00 0.65
CA TYR A 158 -3.11 9.06 -0.78
C TYR A 158 -2.46 7.84 -1.44
N GLY A 159 -3.19 7.16 -2.30
CA GLY A 159 -2.73 6.00 -3.05
C GLY A 159 -2.79 6.23 -4.55
N TYR A 160 -1.76 5.79 -5.23
CA TYR A 160 -1.68 5.63 -6.68
C TYR A 160 -1.54 4.14 -7.00
N GLN A 161 -2.37 3.65 -7.91
CA GLN A 161 -2.35 2.25 -8.34
C GLN A 161 -2.48 2.16 -9.86
N GLN A 162 -1.48 1.58 -10.51
CA GLN A 162 -1.61 1.18 -11.91
C GLN A 162 -2.46 -0.09 -12.00
N LEU A 163 -3.45 -0.10 -12.89
CA LEU A 163 -4.34 -1.23 -13.14
C LEU A 163 -4.33 -1.54 -14.64
N THR A 164 -3.98 -2.76 -15.00
CA THR A 164 -3.71 -3.14 -16.41
C THR A 164 -4.83 -3.94 -17.05
N LYS A 165 -5.76 -4.52 -16.25
CA LYS A 165 -6.89 -5.28 -16.79
C LYS A 165 -8.03 -4.39 -17.24
N ASN A 166 -7.78 -3.68 -18.29
CA ASN A 166 -8.78 -2.91 -18.99
C ASN A 166 -9.19 -3.62 -20.29
N VAL A 167 -10.33 -4.29 -20.27
CA VAL A 167 -10.81 -5.11 -21.40
C VAL A 167 -11.19 -4.24 -22.61
N HIS A 168 -11.52 -2.96 -22.37
CA HIS A 168 -12.11 -2.08 -23.39
C HIS A 168 -11.28 -0.83 -23.68
N ALA A 169 -10.19 -0.60 -22.99
CA ALA A 169 -9.36 0.56 -23.18
C ALA A 169 -7.95 0.22 -23.67
N ARG A 170 -7.37 1.14 -24.42
CA ARG A 170 -6.02 1.00 -24.99
C ARG A 170 -4.90 1.31 -24.00
N LYS A 171 -5.23 1.83 -22.80
CA LYS A 171 -4.25 2.28 -21.79
C LYS A 171 -4.61 1.73 -20.42
N ASP A 172 -3.60 1.52 -19.61
CA ASP A 172 -3.74 1.18 -18.20
C ASP A 172 -4.45 2.29 -17.42
N PHE A 173 -5.21 1.94 -16.39
CA PHE A 173 -5.73 2.93 -15.46
C PHE A 173 -4.61 3.43 -14.55
N GLN A 174 -4.60 4.72 -14.33
CA GLN A 174 -3.80 5.39 -13.30
C GLN A 174 -4.76 5.78 -12.18
N HIS A 175 -5.07 4.79 -11.35
CA HIS A 175 -6.09 4.93 -10.32
C HIS A 175 -5.56 5.67 -9.11
N GLN A 176 -6.31 6.68 -8.66
CA GLN A 176 -6.01 7.49 -7.48
C GLN A 176 -7.10 7.30 -6.44
N HIS A 177 -6.69 7.07 -5.19
CA HIS A 177 -7.62 6.80 -4.10
C HIS A 177 -7.08 7.30 -2.76
N PHE A 178 -7.98 7.52 -1.80
CA PHE A 178 -7.64 7.63 -0.40
C PHE A 178 -7.77 6.26 0.26
N ASN A 179 -6.74 5.89 1.02
CA ASN A 179 -6.70 4.67 1.80
C ASN A 179 -6.74 5.02 3.28
N VAL A 180 -7.67 4.42 4.02
CA VAL A 180 -7.73 4.53 5.48
C VAL A 180 -7.66 3.12 6.05
N THR A 181 -6.69 2.86 6.93
CA THR A 181 -6.49 1.54 7.54
C THR A 181 -6.42 1.62 9.05
N PHE A 182 -6.90 0.56 9.69
CA PHE A 182 -6.68 0.24 11.10
C PHE A 182 -5.84 -1.02 11.19
N GLY A 183 -4.89 -1.07 12.12
CA GLY A 183 -3.99 -2.21 12.28
C GLY A 183 -3.59 -2.48 13.71
N LEU A 184 -3.22 -3.74 13.97
CA LEU A 184 -2.59 -4.20 15.20
C LEU A 184 -1.10 -4.39 14.94
N VAL A 185 -0.28 -3.92 15.86
CA VAL A 185 1.19 -3.97 15.82
C VAL A 185 1.67 -4.87 16.94
N PHE A 186 2.32 -5.97 16.59
CA PHE A 186 2.91 -6.93 17.51
C PHE A 186 4.41 -6.66 17.61
N LYS A 187 4.92 -6.56 18.84
CA LYS A 187 6.35 -6.30 19.18
C LYS A 187 7.04 -7.53 19.72
#